data_b2717c6ddec964053fc51948ed6f18e1
#
_entry.id   b2717c6ddec964053fc51948ed6f18e1
#
_cell.length_a   1.000
_cell.length_b   1.000
_cell.length_c   1.000
_cell.angle_alpha   90.00
_cell.angle_beta   90.00
_cell.angle_gamma   90.00
#
_symmetry.space_group_name_H-M   'P 1'
#
loop_
_entity.id
_entity.type
_entity.pdbx_description
1 polymer ?
#
loop_
_entity_poly.entity_id
_entity_poly.type
_entity_poly.pdbx_seq_one_letter_code
_entity_poly.pdbx_strand_id
1 'polypeptide(L)'
;PEVPKNIPEEFLGGEAPAPENAFTEWISIEEAVAQASQENKKILVDVYTDWCGYCKKMKRETYTENRVQSAIGENFYAVKINAESPEMINYGGEQLSMQEFAMNLGVTSFPTTIFLTPDGEPLGFQPGFIDSETFERLLVYVGDDVYEQDVPFDEFTLD
;
A
#
# COMPACT_ATOMS: atom_id res chain seq x y z
N PRO A 1 30.78 3.65 -10.64
CA PRO A 1 30.52 3.40 -11.28
C PRO A 1 30.12 3.36 -11.40
N GLU A 2 30.29 3.60 -11.20
CA GLU A 2 29.78 3.33 -11.97
C GLU A 2 29.39 2.84 -12.30
N VAL A 3 29.61 3.21 -11.95
CA VAL A 3 29.18 2.72 -12.87
C VAL A 3 29.10 2.89 -13.31
N PRO A 4 29.50 3.01 -13.31
CA PRO A 4 29.46 3.01 -14.20
C PRO A 4 29.10 3.31 -14.56
N LYS A 5 29.31 3.64 -14.69
CA LYS A 5 28.83 3.62 -15.50
C LYS A 5 28.45 3.35 -15.99
N ASN A 6 28.53 3.42 -15.76
CA ASN A 6 27.84 2.96 -16.59
C ASN A 6 27.44 2.29 -16.65
N ILE A 7 27.21 2.03 -16.50
CA ILE A 7 26.55 1.19 -16.98
C ILE A 7 26.10 0.85 -17.42
N PRO A 8 26.28 0.55 -17.27
CA PRO A 8 25.69 0.16 -18.07
C PRO A 8 24.92 -0.27 -18.24
N GLU A 9 24.68 -0.39 -18.26
CA GLU A 9 23.87 -0.93 -18.49
C GLU A 9 23.42 -1.76 -18.45
N GLU A 10 23.57 -1.87 -18.19
CA GLU A 10 23.14 -2.62 -18.35
C GLU A 10 22.91 -3.22 -17.86
N PHE A 11 23.29 -2.77 -17.32
CA PHE A 11 22.99 -3.19 -17.14
C PHE A 11 22.58 -3.25 -16.89
N LEU A 12 23.23 -3.46 -16.75
CA LEU A 12 22.55 -3.31 -16.76
C LEU A 12 21.29 -3.50 -16.93
N GLY A 13 21.23 -4.05 -16.45
CA GLY A 13 19.88 -4.49 -16.52
C GLY A 13 18.80 -3.57 -16.96
N GLY A 14 18.92 -2.50 -17.24
CA GLY A 14 17.94 -1.62 -17.83
C GLY A 14 16.83 -1.12 -16.93
N GLU A 15 16.80 -1.49 -15.68
CA GLU A 15 15.77 -0.97 -14.78
C GLU A 15 16.17 0.39 -14.23
N ALA A 16 15.24 1.32 -14.28
CA ALA A 16 15.46 2.63 -13.69
C ALA A 16 15.57 2.51 -12.17
N PRO A 17 16.43 3.29 -11.54
CA PRO A 17 16.47 3.31 -10.07
C PRO A 17 15.13 3.77 -9.51
N ALA A 18 14.77 3.27 -8.35
CA ALA A 18 13.55 3.71 -7.68
C ALA A 18 13.63 5.20 -7.37
N PRO A 19 12.51 5.92 -7.46
CA PRO A 19 12.47 7.31 -7.05
C PRO A 19 12.88 7.49 -5.60
N GLU A 20 13.36 8.67 -5.27
CA GLU A 20 13.83 8.97 -3.92
C GLU A 20 12.77 8.73 -2.86
N ASN A 21 11.52 8.98 -3.18
CA ASN A 21 10.40 8.80 -2.24
C ASN A 21 9.64 7.50 -2.44
N ALA A 22 10.24 6.54 -3.15
CA ALA A 22 9.58 5.27 -3.40
C ALA A 22 9.43 4.46 -2.12
N PHE A 23 8.33 3.71 -2.06
CA PHE A 23 8.11 2.76 -0.98
C PHE A 23 9.17 1.66 -1.03
N THR A 24 9.83 1.42 0.09
CA THR A 24 10.89 0.42 0.16
C THR A 24 10.64 -0.66 1.20
N GLU A 25 9.70 -0.46 2.12
CA GLU A 25 9.48 -1.47 3.17
C GLU A 25 8.08 -1.35 3.77
N TRP A 26 7.64 -2.47 4.33
CA TRP A 26 6.42 -2.55 5.12
C TRP A 26 6.78 -2.32 6.58
N ILE A 27 5.98 -1.52 7.29
CA ILE A 27 6.23 -1.22 8.70
C ILE A 27 5.04 -1.68 9.54
N SER A 28 5.19 -1.65 10.86
CA SER A 28 4.10 -2.02 11.74
C SER A 28 2.99 -0.98 11.71
N ILE A 29 1.77 -1.39 12.10
CA ILE A 29 0.67 -0.44 12.11
C ILE A 29 0.90 0.65 13.16
N GLU A 30 1.57 0.32 14.26
CA GLU A 30 1.90 1.30 15.29
C GLU A 30 2.83 2.38 14.75
N GLU A 31 3.87 1.96 14.03
CA GLU A 31 4.79 2.91 13.40
C GLU A 31 4.10 3.74 12.33
N ALA A 32 3.24 3.09 11.53
CA ALA A 32 2.56 3.77 10.45
C ALA A 32 1.65 4.88 10.99
N VAL A 33 0.87 4.58 12.03
CA VAL A 33 -0.02 5.58 12.62
C VAL A 33 0.79 6.73 13.20
N ALA A 34 1.88 6.44 13.91
CA ALA A 34 2.71 7.47 14.52
C ALA A 34 3.31 8.40 13.47
N GLN A 35 3.86 7.83 12.40
CA GLN A 35 4.53 8.63 11.38
C GLN A 35 3.55 9.34 10.45
N ALA A 36 2.47 8.65 10.08
CA ALA A 36 1.47 9.23 9.18
C ALA A 36 0.83 10.47 9.81
N SER A 37 0.53 10.40 11.10
CA SER A 37 -0.06 11.50 11.83
C SER A 37 0.84 12.75 11.81
N GLN A 38 2.16 12.55 11.93
CA GLN A 38 3.11 13.67 11.96
C GLN A 38 3.31 14.27 10.56
N GLU A 39 3.23 13.46 9.52
CA GLU A 39 3.54 13.91 8.16
C GLU A 39 2.32 14.13 7.31
N ASN A 40 1.15 13.93 7.87
CA ASN A 40 -0.12 14.06 7.15
C ASN A 40 -0.18 13.16 5.92
N LYS A 41 0.34 11.93 6.06
CA LYS A 41 0.22 10.91 5.04
C LYS A 41 -0.87 9.92 5.43
N LYS A 42 -1.36 9.18 4.45
CA LYS A 42 -2.35 8.14 4.71
C LYS A 42 -1.65 6.81 4.95
N ILE A 43 -2.43 5.81 5.30
CA ILE A 43 -1.90 4.48 5.57
C ILE A 43 -2.53 3.50 4.60
N LEU A 44 -1.69 2.70 3.96
CA LEU A 44 -2.10 1.62 3.06
C LEU A 44 -1.93 0.31 3.81
N VAL A 45 -3.01 -0.47 3.92
CA VAL A 45 -2.95 -1.77 4.58
C VAL A 45 -3.24 -2.86 3.56
N ASP A 46 -2.32 -3.81 3.43
CA ASP A 46 -2.49 -4.99 2.59
C ASP A 46 -2.90 -6.15 3.49
N VAL A 47 -4.17 -6.56 3.40
CA VAL A 47 -4.69 -7.68 4.18
C VAL A 47 -4.61 -8.94 3.33
N TYR A 48 -3.88 -9.94 3.80
CA TYR A 48 -3.57 -11.13 3.04
C TYR A 48 -3.66 -12.38 3.92
N THR A 49 -3.53 -13.55 3.29
CA THR A 49 -3.29 -14.82 3.98
C THR A 49 -2.15 -15.54 3.28
N ASP A 50 -1.53 -16.49 3.97
CA ASP A 50 -0.37 -17.21 3.43
C ASP A 50 -0.71 -18.12 2.25
N TRP A 51 -1.96 -18.61 2.20
CA TRP A 51 -2.41 -19.53 1.15
C TRP A 51 -2.99 -18.83 -0.07
N CYS A 52 -3.13 -17.52 -0.04
CA CYS A 52 -3.88 -16.76 -1.05
C CYS A 52 -3.07 -16.59 -2.33
N GLY A 53 -3.54 -17.20 -3.42
CA GLY A 53 -2.87 -17.11 -4.72
C GLY A 53 -2.88 -15.71 -5.30
N TYR A 54 -3.99 -15.01 -5.19
CA TYR A 54 -4.08 -13.63 -5.70
C TYR A 54 -3.25 -12.64 -4.87
N CYS A 55 -3.05 -12.92 -3.57
CA CYS A 55 -2.14 -12.12 -2.76
C CYS A 55 -0.71 -12.25 -3.26
N LYS A 56 -0.30 -13.48 -3.57
CA LYS A 56 1.02 -13.75 -4.12
C LYS A 56 1.19 -13.11 -5.49
N LYS A 57 0.14 -13.15 -6.30
CA LYS A 57 0.16 -12.52 -7.62
C LYS A 57 0.32 -10.99 -7.49
N MET A 58 -0.40 -10.39 -6.56
CA MET A 58 -0.30 -8.95 -6.35
C MET A 58 1.07 -8.54 -5.84
N LYS A 59 1.65 -9.35 -4.94
CA LYS A 59 3.01 -9.13 -4.47
C LYS A 59 4.01 -9.18 -5.61
N ARG A 60 3.84 -10.13 -6.53
CA ARG A 60 4.77 -10.37 -7.62
C ARG A 60 4.61 -9.38 -8.78
N GLU A 61 3.36 -8.98 -9.09
CA GLU A 61 3.08 -8.22 -10.30
C GLU A 61 2.70 -6.76 -10.07
N THR A 62 2.18 -6.42 -8.89
CA THR A 62 1.71 -5.06 -8.62
C THR A 62 2.69 -4.30 -7.74
N TYR A 63 3.03 -4.86 -6.59
CA TYR A 63 3.88 -4.15 -5.63
C TYR A 63 5.33 -4.03 -6.07
N THR A 64 5.75 -4.74 -7.10
CA THR A 64 7.11 -4.67 -7.63
C THR A 64 7.28 -3.57 -8.68
N GLU A 65 6.20 -2.95 -9.15
CA GLU A 65 6.28 -1.93 -10.18
C GLU A 65 6.70 -0.59 -9.62
N ASN A 66 7.66 0.07 -10.29
CA ASN A 66 8.19 1.35 -9.83
C ASN A 66 7.10 2.40 -9.68
N ARG A 67 6.13 2.42 -10.60
CA ARG A 67 5.04 3.41 -10.55
C ARG A 67 4.19 3.25 -9.29
N VAL A 68 3.97 1.99 -8.88
CA VAL A 68 3.21 1.70 -7.66
C VAL A 68 4.03 2.10 -6.44
N GLN A 69 5.31 1.72 -6.42
CA GLN A 69 6.18 2.05 -5.29
C GLN A 69 6.32 3.55 -5.10
N SER A 70 6.43 4.29 -6.20
CA SER A 70 6.52 5.74 -6.14
C SER A 70 5.24 6.36 -5.57
N ALA A 71 4.08 5.88 -6.03
CA ALA A 71 2.80 6.40 -5.54
C ALA A 71 2.61 6.11 -4.05
N ILE A 72 3.04 4.93 -3.59
CA ILE A 72 2.98 4.61 -2.16
C ILE A 72 3.89 5.54 -1.38
N GLY A 73 5.15 5.68 -1.82
CA GLY A 73 6.13 6.47 -1.09
C GLY A 73 5.75 7.94 -0.96
N GLU A 74 5.00 8.45 -1.93
CA GLU A 74 4.62 9.86 -1.92
C GLU A 74 3.60 10.20 -0.85
N ASN A 75 2.60 9.34 -0.64
CA ASN A 75 1.45 9.71 0.16
C ASN A 75 1.08 8.70 1.25
N PHE A 76 1.82 7.59 1.38
CA PHE A 76 1.39 6.51 2.27
C PHE A 76 2.53 5.94 3.09
N TYR A 77 2.15 5.38 4.23
CA TYR A 77 2.94 4.37 4.93
C TYR A 77 2.24 3.04 4.74
N ALA A 78 2.99 1.96 4.51
CA ALA A 78 2.43 0.69 4.09
C ALA A 78 2.59 -0.36 5.19
N VAL A 79 1.49 -1.08 5.47
CA VAL A 79 1.39 -2.07 6.52
C VAL A 79 0.85 -3.37 5.94
N LYS A 80 1.41 -4.51 6.35
CA LYS A 80 0.87 -5.82 6.00
C LYS A 80 0.18 -6.44 7.20
N ILE A 81 -1.03 -6.93 6.96
CA ILE A 81 -1.82 -7.61 7.99
C ILE A 81 -2.16 -9.00 7.50
N ASN A 82 -1.68 -10.03 8.20
CA ASN A 82 -2.05 -11.40 7.91
C ASN A 82 -3.35 -11.70 8.64
N ALA A 83 -4.44 -11.88 7.88
CA ALA A 83 -5.78 -12.02 8.43
C ALA A 83 -5.97 -13.26 9.30
N GLU A 84 -5.02 -14.19 9.28
CA GLU A 84 -5.11 -15.41 10.09
C GLU A 84 -4.07 -15.44 11.21
N SER A 85 -3.34 -14.36 11.40
CA SER A 85 -2.29 -14.31 12.41
C SER A 85 -2.84 -13.95 13.79
N PRO A 86 -2.42 -14.70 14.82
CA PRO A 86 -2.77 -14.34 16.20
C PRO A 86 -1.87 -13.25 16.78
N GLU A 87 -0.92 -12.75 15.99
CA GLU A 87 0.00 -11.71 16.46
C GLU A 87 -0.77 -10.48 16.92
N MET A 88 -0.41 -9.97 18.10
CA MET A 88 -1.11 -8.83 18.69
C MET A 88 -0.56 -7.51 18.15
N ILE A 89 -1.46 -6.59 17.91
CA ILE A 89 -1.14 -5.23 17.49
C ILE A 89 -1.89 -4.24 18.38
N ASN A 90 -1.44 -3.00 18.38
CA ASN A 90 -2.13 -1.90 19.06
C ASN A 90 -2.74 -1.00 18.00
N TYR A 91 -4.06 -0.88 18.03
CA TYR A 91 -4.77 -0.07 17.04
C TYR A 91 -5.98 0.59 17.72
N GLY A 92 -6.11 1.90 17.53
CA GLY A 92 -7.22 2.64 18.09
C GLY A 92 -7.28 2.62 19.61
N GLY A 93 -6.12 2.49 20.25
CA GLY A 93 -6.06 2.43 21.71
C GLY A 93 -6.36 1.07 22.30
N GLU A 94 -6.54 0.05 21.44
CA GLU A 94 -6.86 -1.30 21.87
C GLU A 94 -5.79 -2.28 21.41
N GLN A 95 -5.63 -3.34 22.18
CA GLN A 95 -4.75 -4.44 21.83
C GLN A 95 -5.62 -5.56 21.24
N LEU A 96 -5.32 -5.97 20.00
CA LEU A 96 -6.10 -7.01 19.34
C LEU A 96 -5.16 -7.76 18.38
N SER A 97 -5.59 -8.95 17.95
CA SER A 97 -4.79 -9.70 17.00
C SER A 97 -4.99 -9.16 15.59
N MET A 98 -4.05 -9.48 14.70
CA MET A 98 -4.21 -9.14 13.28
C MET A 98 -5.49 -9.76 12.72
N GLN A 99 -5.81 -10.99 13.13
CA GLN A 99 -7.05 -11.64 12.72
C GLN A 99 -8.28 -10.83 13.15
N GLU A 100 -8.31 -10.37 14.40
CA GLU A 100 -9.40 -9.55 14.90
C GLU A 100 -9.50 -8.21 14.18
N PHE A 101 -8.34 -7.61 13.88
CA PHE A 101 -8.31 -6.36 13.13
C PHE A 101 -9.00 -6.52 11.77
N ALA A 102 -8.63 -7.58 11.04
CA ALA A 102 -9.23 -7.83 9.73
C ALA A 102 -10.72 -8.10 9.84
N MET A 103 -11.13 -8.91 10.82
CA MET A 103 -12.54 -9.22 11.03
C MET A 103 -13.35 -7.99 11.40
N ASN A 104 -12.81 -7.16 12.29
CA ASN A 104 -13.50 -5.95 12.74
C ASN A 104 -13.71 -4.95 11.61
N LEU A 105 -12.82 -4.93 10.63
CA LEU A 105 -12.95 -4.05 9.48
C LEU A 105 -13.77 -4.68 8.34
N GLY A 106 -14.30 -5.89 8.56
CA GLY A 106 -15.20 -6.51 7.60
C GLY A 106 -14.53 -7.17 6.41
N VAL A 107 -13.25 -7.55 6.55
CA VAL A 107 -12.52 -8.21 5.47
C VAL A 107 -12.99 -9.65 5.36
N THR A 108 -13.51 -10.03 4.18
CA THR A 108 -14.02 -11.39 3.94
C THR A 108 -13.37 -12.06 2.75
N SER A 109 -12.50 -11.38 2.02
CA SER A 109 -11.81 -11.94 0.86
C SER A 109 -10.39 -11.40 0.80
N PHE A 110 -9.54 -12.07 0.02
CA PHE A 110 -8.11 -11.73 -0.02
C PHE A 110 -7.59 -11.70 -1.43
N PRO A 111 -6.71 -10.73 -1.74
CA PRO A 111 -6.29 -9.65 -0.85
C PRO A 111 -7.39 -8.60 -0.70
N THR A 112 -7.34 -7.84 0.37
CA THR A 112 -8.15 -6.63 0.49
C THR A 112 -7.20 -5.48 0.82
N THR A 113 -7.33 -4.41 0.07
CA THR A 113 -6.57 -3.19 0.31
C THR A 113 -7.41 -2.25 1.15
N ILE A 114 -6.86 -1.79 2.26
CA ILE A 114 -7.56 -0.84 3.12
C ILE A 114 -6.76 0.45 3.16
N PHE A 115 -7.47 1.57 3.10
CA PHE A 115 -6.85 2.89 3.30
C PHE A 115 -7.30 3.45 4.63
N LEU A 116 -6.36 4.02 5.37
CA LEU A 116 -6.65 4.70 6.63
C LEU A 116 -6.23 6.16 6.53
N THR A 117 -6.91 7.01 7.28
CA THR A 117 -6.54 8.42 7.39
C THR A 117 -5.20 8.55 8.14
N PRO A 118 -4.59 9.75 8.15
CA PRO A 118 -3.36 9.95 8.93
C PRO A 118 -3.52 9.61 10.41
N ASP A 119 -4.74 9.69 10.94
CA ASP A 119 -5.01 9.33 12.34
C ASP A 119 -5.32 7.86 12.53
N GLY A 120 -5.31 7.07 11.45
CA GLY A 120 -5.55 5.65 11.53
C GLY A 120 -7.00 5.22 11.41
N GLU A 121 -7.91 6.12 11.04
CA GLU A 121 -9.33 5.78 10.87
C GLU A 121 -9.59 5.15 9.52
N PRO A 122 -10.49 4.19 9.43
CA PRO A 122 -10.80 3.60 8.11
C PRO A 122 -11.33 4.65 7.13
N LEU A 123 -10.77 4.64 5.92
CA LEU A 123 -11.15 5.57 4.87
C LEU A 123 -11.85 4.85 3.72
N GLY A 124 -11.34 3.68 3.33
CA GLY A 124 -11.94 2.93 2.23
C GLY A 124 -11.31 1.56 2.09
N PHE A 125 -12.00 0.69 1.36
CA PHE A 125 -11.59 -0.70 1.14
C PHE A 125 -11.69 -1.01 -0.34
N GLN A 126 -10.78 -1.85 -0.82
CA GLN A 126 -10.87 -2.39 -2.17
C GLN A 126 -10.55 -3.88 -2.11
N PRO A 127 -11.56 -4.75 -2.17
CA PRO A 127 -11.32 -6.19 -2.21
C PRO A 127 -10.74 -6.63 -3.54
N GLY A 128 -9.93 -7.69 -3.51
CA GLY A 128 -9.47 -8.38 -4.70
C GLY A 128 -8.15 -7.90 -5.23
N PHE A 129 -7.65 -8.67 -6.20
CA PHE A 129 -6.40 -8.36 -6.89
C PHE A 129 -6.55 -7.05 -7.67
N ILE A 130 -5.51 -6.22 -7.62
CA ILE A 130 -5.47 -4.98 -8.38
C ILE A 130 -4.19 -4.99 -9.20
N ASP A 131 -4.31 -4.78 -10.52
CA ASP A 131 -3.13 -4.69 -11.37
C ASP A 131 -2.39 -3.37 -11.15
N SER A 132 -1.15 -3.29 -11.63
CA SER A 132 -0.29 -2.15 -11.31
C SER A 132 -0.82 -0.83 -11.85
N GLU A 133 -1.40 -0.84 -13.04
CA GLU A 133 -1.93 0.38 -13.65
C GLU A 133 -3.12 0.92 -12.85
N THR A 134 -4.05 0.04 -12.51
CA THR A 134 -5.22 0.41 -11.72
C THR A 134 -4.81 0.84 -10.32
N PHE A 135 -3.83 0.14 -9.73
CA PHE A 135 -3.40 0.43 -8.37
C PHE A 135 -2.69 1.79 -8.29
N GLU A 136 -1.84 2.09 -9.26
CA GLU A 136 -1.22 3.42 -9.31
C GLU A 136 -2.31 4.50 -9.34
N ARG A 137 -3.31 4.31 -10.19
CA ARG A 137 -4.40 5.26 -10.32
C ARG A 137 -5.18 5.40 -9.01
N LEU A 138 -5.44 4.28 -8.34
CA LEU A 138 -6.15 4.29 -7.06
C LEU A 138 -5.33 4.99 -5.97
N LEU A 139 -4.03 4.73 -5.94
CA LEU A 139 -3.15 5.36 -4.94
C LEU A 139 -3.09 6.87 -5.11
N VAL A 140 -3.06 7.35 -6.34
CA VAL A 140 -3.07 8.79 -6.58
C VAL A 140 -4.45 9.37 -6.23
N TYR A 141 -5.50 8.67 -6.61
CA TYR A 141 -6.87 9.10 -6.35
C TYR A 141 -7.12 9.29 -4.83
N VAL A 142 -6.67 8.34 -4.03
CA VAL A 142 -6.82 8.42 -2.58
C VAL A 142 -5.78 9.36 -1.98
N GLY A 143 -4.52 9.22 -2.41
CA GLY A 143 -3.42 9.98 -1.84
C GLY A 143 -3.53 11.48 -2.05
N ASP A 144 -4.01 11.89 -3.21
CA ASP A 144 -4.16 13.31 -3.54
C ASP A 144 -5.56 13.85 -3.26
N ASP A 145 -6.36 13.09 -2.52
CA ASP A 145 -7.71 13.50 -2.11
C ASP A 145 -8.64 13.81 -3.27
N VAL A 146 -8.43 13.14 -4.41
CA VAL A 146 -9.28 13.36 -5.58
C VAL A 146 -10.72 12.95 -5.30
N TYR A 147 -10.89 11.93 -4.45
CA TYR A 147 -12.23 11.46 -4.08
C TYR A 147 -13.07 12.55 -3.40
N GLU A 148 -12.43 13.60 -2.87
CA GLU A 148 -13.15 14.72 -2.24
C GLU A 148 -13.60 15.76 -3.25
N GLN A 149 -13.25 15.59 -4.52
CA GLN A 149 -13.53 16.58 -5.55
C GLN A 149 -14.69 16.21 -6.46
N ASP A 150 -15.52 15.26 -6.03
CA ASP A 150 -16.70 14.79 -6.78
C ASP A 150 -16.33 14.16 -8.14
N VAL A 151 -15.12 13.61 -8.26
CA VAL A 151 -14.70 12.86 -9.44
C VAL A 151 -14.77 11.36 -9.09
N PRO A 152 -15.67 10.60 -9.72
CA PRO A 152 -15.71 9.15 -9.49
C PRO A 152 -14.42 8.49 -9.94
N PHE A 153 -14.04 7.40 -9.28
CA PHE A 153 -12.79 6.72 -9.60
C PHE A 153 -12.74 6.25 -11.05
N ASP A 154 -13.85 5.75 -11.57
CA ASP A 154 -13.88 5.24 -12.95
C ASP A 154 -13.72 6.34 -14.00
N GLU A 155 -13.87 7.61 -13.60
CA GLU A 155 -13.66 8.75 -14.49
C GLU A 155 -12.31 9.44 -14.28
N PHE A 156 -11.57 9.01 -13.28
CA PHE A 156 -10.28 9.62 -12.96
C PHE A 156 -9.18 8.98 -13.82
N THR A 157 -8.36 9.81 -14.45
CA THR A 157 -7.23 9.35 -15.24
C THR A 157 -5.96 10.06 -14.82
N LEU A 158 -4.84 9.37 -14.98
CA LEU A 158 -3.52 9.97 -14.80
C LEU A 158 -3.07 10.59 -16.11
N ASP A 159 -2.47 11.78 -16.02
CA ASP A 159 -1.95 12.46 -17.20
C ASP A 159 -0.48 12.16 -17.44
#